data_6de55559f067bc35382e369703d8c3f8
#
_entry.id   6de55559f067bc35382e369703d8c3f8
#
_cell.length_a   1.000
_cell.length_b   1.000
_cell.length_c   1.000
_cell.angle_alpha   90.00
_cell.angle_beta   90.00
_cell.angle_gamma   90.00
#
_symmetry.space_group_name_H-M   'P 1'
#
loop_
_entity.id
_entity.type
_entity.pdbx_description
1 polymer ?
#
loop_
_entity_poly.entity_id
_entity_poly.type
_entity_poly.pdbx_seq_one_letter_code
_entity_poly.pdbx_strand_id
1 'polypeptide(L)'
;MLHHAGSREPAATTDNQRKTVMPFKVQVGPHQISIHHGQTVLVAEPDGQINWPSEKGLYFFDTRVISSWAIYANGVTWELLNGGAITPYASRIYLTNREIPTSDGVIPPRTLGLVLSRLISDGMHEDLDVTNNGMRRVGFQLEMALRCDFADIFEVKSNNIIRRGHIDTTWSQARQQLRTSYRNGDF
;
A
#
# COMPACT_ATOMS: atom_id res chain seq x y z
N MET A 1 41.56 -84.73 -11.50
CA MET A 1 40.82 -84.01 -10.44
C MET A 1 41.03 -82.51 -10.68
N LEU A 2 40.05 -81.84 -11.26
CA LEU A 2 40.12 -80.41 -11.54
C LEU A 2 38.81 -79.79 -11.09
N HIS A 3 38.89 -78.96 -10.07
CA HIS A 3 37.77 -78.19 -9.54
C HIS A 3 37.54 -76.96 -10.44
N HIS A 4 36.34 -76.84 -10.95
CA HIS A 4 35.88 -75.66 -11.65
C HIS A 4 35.28 -74.66 -10.62
N ALA A 5 35.92 -73.52 -10.51
CA ALA A 5 35.40 -72.42 -9.71
C ALA A 5 34.52 -71.51 -10.59
N GLY A 6 33.24 -71.51 -10.32
CA GLY A 6 32.31 -70.61 -11.00
C GLY A 6 32.39 -69.19 -10.42
N SER A 7 32.71 -68.23 -11.27
CA SER A 7 32.64 -66.79 -11.00
C SER A 7 31.19 -66.33 -11.09
N ARG A 8 30.70 -65.78 -9.98
CA ARG A 8 29.42 -65.06 -9.94
C ARG A 8 29.70 -63.58 -10.26
N GLU A 9 29.09 -63.08 -11.33
CA GLU A 9 28.99 -61.66 -11.59
C GLU A 9 28.11 -60.95 -10.54
N PRO A 10 28.51 -59.76 -10.08
CA PRO A 10 27.63 -58.98 -9.21
C PRO A 10 26.51 -58.29 -10.02
N ALA A 11 25.30 -58.45 -9.56
CA ALA A 11 24.10 -57.83 -10.11
C ALA A 11 24.25 -56.28 -10.03
N ALA A 12 23.99 -55.61 -11.14
CA ALA A 12 23.94 -54.19 -11.23
C ALA A 12 22.75 -53.63 -10.39
N THR A 13 23.04 -52.91 -9.36
CA THR A 13 22.05 -52.20 -8.58
C THR A 13 21.68 -50.94 -9.35
N THR A 14 20.49 -50.94 -9.95
CA THR A 14 19.89 -49.77 -10.58
C THR A 14 19.52 -48.75 -9.46
N ASP A 15 20.37 -47.78 -9.27
CA ASP A 15 20.10 -46.63 -8.41
C ASP A 15 19.01 -45.77 -9.07
N ASN A 16 17.78 -46.00 -8.63
CA ASN A 16 16.60 -45.25 -9.06
C ASN A 16 16.56 -43.93 -8.28
N GLN A 17 17.42 -42.98 -8.68
CA GLN A 17 17.37 -41.61 -8.18
C GLN A 17 15.98 -41.01 -8.49
N ARG A 18 15.10 -41.09 -7.52
CA ARG A 18 13.87 -40.27 -7.51
C ARG A 18 14.31 -38.80 -7.55
N LYS A 19 14.22 -38.17 -8.72
CA LYS A 19 14.30 -36.73 -8.82
C LYS A 19 13.23 -36.15 -7.90
N THR A 20 13.65 -35.65 -6.75
CA THR A 20 12.79 -34.87 -5.87
C THR A 20 12.42 -33.61 -6.63
N VAL A 21 11.22 -33.60 -7.19
CA VAL A 21 10.64 -32.39 -7.80
C VAL A 21 10.46 -31.39 -6.67
N MET A 22 11.31 -30.41 -6.59
CA MET A 22 11.11 -29.32 -5.62
C MET A 22 9.75 -28.67 -5.90
N PRO A 23 8.91 -28.50 -4.87
CA PRO A 23 7.64 -27.82 -5.06
C PRO A 23 7.89 -26.42 -5.60
N PHE A 24 7.14 -26.03 -6.63
CA PHE A 24 7.21 -24.71 -7.23
C PHE A 24 6.91 -23.66 -6.15
N LYS A 25 7.93 -22.87 -5.78
CA LYS A 25 7.78 -21.80 -4.79
C LYS A 25 7.17 -20.60 -5.50
N VAL A 26 5.86 -20.41 -5.33
CA VAL A 26 5.20 -19.18 -5.80
C VAL A 26 5.72 -18.02 -4.96
N GLN A 27 6.45 -17.11 -5.57
CA GLN A 27 6.77 -15.81 -4.98
C GLN A 27 5.56 -14.89 -5.20
N VAL A 28 4.79 -14.70 -4.13
CA VAL A 28 3.78 -13.64 -4.12
C VAL A 28 4.55 -12.33 -3.92
N GLY A 29 4.36 -11.37 -4.82
CA GLY A 29 4.92 -10.03 -4.68
C GLY A 29 4.45 -9.34 -3.39
N PRO A 30 5.01 -8.18 -3.02
CA PRO A 30 4.59 -7.44 -1.84
C PRO A 30 3.09 -7.17 -1.92
N HIS A 31 2.39 -7.42 -0.81
CA HIS A 31 0.96 -7.16 -0.71
C HIS A 31 0.75 -5.63 -0.77
N GLN A 32 0.18 -5.15 -1.86
CA GLN A 32 -0.05 -3.72 -2.12
C GLN A 32 -1.25 -3.54 -3.03
N ILE A 33 -1.84 -2.35 -2.97
CA ILE A 33 -2.87 -1.93 -3.93
C ILE A 33 -2.18 -1.11 -5.00
N SER A 34 -2.36 -1.50 -6.27
CA SER A 34 -1.90 -0.75 -7.42
C SER A 34 -3.06 -0.53 -8.38
N ILE A 35 -3.36 0.74 -8.66
CA ILE A 35 -4.38 1.16 -9.62
C ILE A 35 -3.82 2.29 -10.49
N HIS A 36 -4.27 2.36 -11.74
CA HIS A 36 -3.76 3.35 -12.69
C HIS A 36 -4.79 3.72 -13.76
N HIS A 37 -4.65 4.92 -14.29
CA HIS A 37 -5.35 5.38 -15.49
C HIS A 37 -4.48 6.40 -16.23
N GLY A 38 -4.26 6.19 -17.53
CA GLY A 38 -3.37 7.04 -18.31
C GLY A 38 -1.96 7.09 -17.72
N GLN A 39 -1.51 8.28 -17.38
CA GLN A 39 -0.18 8.54 -16.81
C GLN A 39 -0.17 8.61 -15.27
N THR A 40 -1.32 8.40 -14.64
CA THR A 40 -1.45 8.46 -13.19
C THR A 40 -1.45 7.04 -12.62
N VAL A 41 -0.57 6.78 -11.66
CA VAL A 41 -0.42 5.48 -10.99
C VAL A 41 -0.44 5.70 -9.48
N LEU A 42 -1.30 4.96 -8.78
CA LEU A 42 -1.29 4.88 -7.33
C LEU A 42 -0.75 3.53 -6.89
N VAL A 43 0.22 3.55 -5.98
CA VAL A 43 0.69 2.38 -5.24
C VAL A 43 0.54 2.66 -3.75
N ALA A 44 -0.23 1.83 -3.04
CA ALA A 44 -0.57 2.02 -1.65
C ALA A 44 -0.42 0.73 -0.83
N GLU A 45 -0.42 0.85 0.49
CA GLU A 45 -0.53 -0.27 1.41
C GLU A 45 -1.89 -0.98 1.27
N PRO A 46 -2.05 -2.19 1.79
CA PRO A 46 -3.33 -2.91 1.74
C PRO A 46 -4.47 -2.16 2.44
N ASP A 47 -4.18 -1.35 3.44
CA ASP A 47 -5.13 -0.47 4.14
C ASP A 47 -5.40 0.85 3.41
N GLY A 48 -4.82 1.01 2.22
CA GLY A 48 -4.98 2.19 1.39
C GLY A 48 -4.04 3.34 1.76
N GLN A 49 -3.25 3.24 2.81
CA GLN A 49 -2.32 4.31 3.19
C GLN A 49 -1.07 4.31 2.31
N ILE A 50 -0.41 5.45 2.26
CA ILE A 50 0.91 5.62 1.66
C ILE A 50 1.84 5.99 2.80
N ASN A 51 2.61 5.00 3.28
CA ASN A 51 3.55 5.20 4.38
C ASN A 51 4.90 5.70 3.85
N TRP A 52 5.50 6.64 4.55
CA TRP A 52 6.83 7.14 4.25
C TRP A 52 7.81 6.72 5.36
N PRO A 53 9.06 6.31 5.05
CA PRO A 53 9.67 6.17 3.72
C PRO A 53 9.28 4.87 3.00
N SER A 54 8.91 4.96 1.74
CA SER A 54 8.65 3.79 0.88
C SER A 54 8.68 4.19 -0.59
N GLU A 55 8.64 3.21 -1.48
CA GLU A 55 8.46 3.42 -2.92
C GLU A 55 6.99 3.65 -3.31
N LYS A 56 6.06 3.54 -2.37
CA LYS A 56 4.64 3.76 -2.60
C LYS A 56 4.34 5.25 -2.75
N GLY A 57 3.25 5.56 -3.44
CA GLY A 57 2.89 6.94 -3.72
C GLY A 57 1.85 7.08 -4.81
N LEU A 58 1.42 8.32 -5.03
CA LEU A 58 0.72 8.73 -6.24
C LEU A 58 1.74 9.33 -7.19
N TYR A 59 1.83 8.73 -8.38
CA TYR A 59 2.74 9.15 -9.45
C TYR A 59 1.95 9.76 -10.59
N PHE A 60 2.52 10.80 -11.18
CA PHE A 60 2.07 11.37 -12.43
C PHE A 60 3.27 11.42 -13.37
N PHE A 61 3.20 10.69 -14.48
CA PHE A 61 4.37 10.30 -15.25
C PHE A 61 5.43 9.67 -14.34
N ASP A 62 6.66 10.13 -14.43
CA ASP A 62 7.79 9.63 -13.64
C ASP A 62 7.98 10.37 -12.30
N THR A 63 7.05 11.27 -11.93
CA THR A 63 7.14 12.09 -10.72
C THR A 63 6.18 11.61 -9.64
N ARG A 64 6.69 11.36 -8.43
CA ARG A 64 5.87 11.08 -7.27
C ARG A 64 5.30 12.38 -6.70
N VAL A 65 4.01 12.61 -6.91
CA VAL A 65 3.32 13.82 -6.43
C VAL A 65 2.86 13.71 -4.98
N ILE A 66 2.48 12.50 -4.52
CA ILE A 66 2.15 12.23 -3.11
C ILE A 66 3.05 11.10 -2.62
N SER A 67 3.85 11.39 -1.59
CA SER A 67 4.78 10.44 -0.97
C SER A 67 4.30 9.89 0.37
N SER A 68 3.28 10.50 0.98
CA SER A 68 2.60 9.97 2.16
C SER A 68 1.14 10.44 2.17
N TRP A 69 0.27 9.53 2.55
CA TRP A 69 -1.15 9.78 2.73
C TRP A 69 -1.68 8.83 3.81
N ALA A 70 -2.29 9.39 4.85
CA ALA A 70 -2.80 8.62 5.97
C ALA A 70 -4.06 9.25 6.57
N ILE A 71 -4.99 8.42 7.04
CA ILE A 71 -6.21 8.82 7.74
C ILE A 71 -6.16 8.34 9.18
N TYR A 72 -6.58 9.21 10.10
CA TYR A 72 -6.67 8.92 11.52
C TYR A 72 -8.04 9.31 12.08
N ALA A 73 -8.37 8.72 13.22
CA ALA A 73 -9.51 9.11 14.05
C ALA A 73 -8.99 9.50 15.44
N ASN A 74 -9.01 10.78 15.79
CA ASN A 74 -8.36 11.34 17.00
C ASN A 74 -6.90 10.86 17.14
N GLY A 75 -6.12 10.91 16.06
CA GLY A 75 -4.73 10.44 16.02
C GLY A 75 -4.54 8.92 15.98
N VAL A 76 -5.61 8.12 16.03
CA VAL A 76 -5.56 6.66 16.01
C VAL A 76 -5.72 6.15 14.59
N THR A 77 -4.88 5.19 14.19
CA THR A 77 -4.95 4.52 12.87
C THR A 77 -6.14 3.57 12.78
N TRP A 78 -6.68 3.44 11.59
CA TRP A 78 -7.71 2.45 11.27
C TRP A 78 -7.11 1.04 11.12
N GLU A 79 -7.95 0.03 11.32
CA GLU A 79 -7.60 -1.37 11.15
C GLU A 79 -8.21 -1.93 9.86
N LEU A 80 -7.39 -2.58 9.04
CA LEU A 80 -7.84 -3.18 7.79
C LEU A 80 -8.72 -4.40 8.06
N LEU A 81 -9.90 -4.41 7.45
CA LEU A 81 -10.77 -5.59 7.39
C LEU A 81 -10.58 -6.35 6.07
N ASN A 82 -10.66 -5.64 4.97
CA ASN A 82 -10.52 -6.19 3.63
C ASN A 82 -10.31 -5.05 2.63
N GLY A 83 -9.74 -5.33 1.46
CA GLY A 83 -9.62 -4.33 0.40
C GLY A 83 -8.77 -4.80 -0.77
N GLY A 84 -8.84 -4.03 -1.85
CA GLY A 84 -8.05 -4.26 -3.05
C GLY A 84 -8.53 -3.45 -4.25
N ALA A 85 -7.86 -3.67 -5.37
CA ALA A 85 -8.30 -3.14 -6.66
C ALA A 85 -9.58 -3.86 -7.10
N ILE A 86 -10.60 -3.08 -7.53
CA ILE A 86 -11.85 -3.61 -8.10
C ILE A 86 -11.74 -3.60 -9.62
N THR A 87 -11.06 -2.59 -10.16
CA THR A 87 -10.73 -2.45 -11.58
C THR A 87 -9.28 -1.97 -11.68
N PRO A 88 -8.66 -1.93 -12.87
CA PRO A 88 -7.32 -1.35 -13.01
C PRO A 88 -7.18 0.10 -12.51
N TYR A 89 -8.27 0.86 -12.46
CA TYR A 89 -8.30 2.27 -12.09
C TYR A 89 -9.11 2.58 -10.83
N ALA A 90 -9.65 1.57 -10.13
CA ALA A 90 -10.44 1.76 -8.92
C ALA A 90 -10.11 0.74 -7.84
N SER A 91 -10.12 1.19 -6.58
CA SER A 91 -9.96 0.34 -5.40
C SER A 91 -11.01 0.65 -4.35
N ARG A 92 -11.30 -0.34 -3.51
CA ARG A 92 -12.14 -0.19 -2.34
C ARG A 92 -11.55 -0.91 -1.15
N ILE A 93 -11.49 -0.22 -0.02
CA ILE A 93 -10.87 -0.69 1.21
C ILE A 93 -11.86 -0.52 2.34
N TYR A 94 -12.03 -1.57 3.15
CA TYR A 94 -12.92 -1.61 4.30
C TYR A 94 -12.07 -1.61 5.56
N LEU A 95 -12.27 -0.59 6.38
CA LEU A 95 -11.54 -0.37 7.61
C LEU A 95 -12.50 -0.34 8.80
N THR A 96 -11.97 -0.60 9.99
CA THR A 96 -12.70 -0.43 11.24
C THR A 96 -11.83 0.35 12.24
N ASN A 97 -12.46 0.94 13.25
CA ASN A 97 -11.71 1.65 14.27
C ASN A 97 -11.07 0.68 15.26
N ARG A 98 -9.90 1.05 15.74
CA ARG A 98 -9.32 0.63 17.03
C ARG A 98 -10.04 1.35 18.16
N GLU A 99 -9.62 1.17 19.39
CA GLU A 99 -10.07 2.01 20.49
C GLU A 99 -9.70 3.48 20.23
N ILE A 100 -10.70 4.38 20.26
CA ILE A 100 -10.49 5.81 20.02
C ILE A 100 -10.81 6.56 21.30
N PRO A 101 -9.83 7.24 21.94
CA PRO A 101 -10.08 8.13 23.06
C PRO A 101 -10.81 9.39 22.60
N THR A 102 -11.80 9.84 23.38
CA THR A 102 -12.56 11.06 23.14
C THR A 102 -12.69 11.86 24.44
N SER A 103 -13.15 13.11 24.36
CA SER A 103 -13.44 13.92 25.54
C SER A 103 -14.49 13.29 26.46
N ASP A 104 -15.42 12.55 25.91
CA ASP A 104 -16.59 11.99 26.60
C ASP A 104 -16.40 10.50 26.97
N GLY A 105 -15.17 9.99 26.82
CA GLY A 105 -14.81 8.60 27.12
C GLY A 105 -14.10 7.93 25.95
N VAL A 106 -14.48 6.68 25.65
CA VAL A 106 -13.81 5.86 24.63
C VAL A 106 -14.83 5.31 23.65
N ILE A 107 -14.53 5.38 22.36
CA ILE A 107 -15.23 4.63 21.31
C ILE A 107 -14.60 3.25 21.25
N PRO A 108 -15.34 2.17 21.55
CA PRO A 108 -14.81 0.81 21.53
C PRO A 108 -14.33 0.41 20.12
N PRO A 109 -13.40 -0.55 20.02
CA PRO A 109 -12.99 -1.10 18.73
C PRO A 109 -14.18 -1.66 17.96
N ARG A 110 -14.12 -1.59 16.62
CA ARG A 110 -15.12 -2.15 15.68
C ARG A 110 -16.52 -1.54 15.82
N THR A 111 -16.60 -0.35 16.41
CA THR A 111 -17.83 0.45 16.49
C THR A 111 -18.08 1.21 15.19
N LEU A 112 -17.02 1.70 14.57
CA LEU A 112 -17.08 2.46 13.33
C LEU A 112 -16.56 1.62 12.16
N GLY A 113 -17.23 1.73 11.02
CA GLY A 113 -16.73 1.30 9.73
C GLY A 113 -16.31 2.50 8.91
N LEU A 114 -15.23 2.39 8.16
CA LEU A 114 -14.80 3.34 7.15
C LEU A 114 -14.61 2.61 5.83
N VAL A 115 -15.32 3.02 4.80
CA VAL A 115 -15.08 2.55 3.43
C VAL A 115 -14.34 3.64 2.68
N LEU A 116 -13.17 3.28 2.19
CA LEU A 116 -12.32 4.13 1.38
C LEU A 116 -12.46 3.68 -0.08
N SER A 117 -13.07 4.50 -0.92
CA SER A 117 -13.22 4.23 -2.35
C SER A 117 -12.38 5.21 -3.14
N ARG A 118 -11.47 4.69 -3.99
CA ARG A 118 -10.59 5.49 -4.85
C ARG A 118 -10.83 5.23 -6.30
N LEU A 119 -10.76 6.28 -7.08
CA LEU A 119 -10.85 6.28 -8.53
C LEU A 119 -9.70 7.13 -9.10
N ILE A 120 -8.97 6.59 -10.06
CA ILE A 120 -8.00 7.32 -10.86
C ILE A 120 -8.64 7.70 -12.20
N SER A 121 -8.64 9.00 -12.51
CA SER A 121 -8.99 9.53 -13.83
C SER A 121 -8.03 10.67 -14.21
N ASP A 122 -8.47 11.91 -14.27
CA ASP A 122 -7.61 13.10 -14.46
C ASP A 122 -6.85 13.50 -13.17
N GLY A 123 -6.93 12.67 -12.15
CA GLY A 123 -6.32 12.77 -10.84
C GLY A 123 -6.82 11.61 -9.99
N MET A 124 -6.63 11.69 -8.68
CA MET A 124 -7.18 10.75 -7.72
C MET A 124 -8.41 11.36 -7.05
N HIS A 125 -9.55 10.69 -7.18
CA HIS A 125 -10.76 10.98 -6.42
C HIS A 125 -10.90 9.95 -5.29
N GLU A 126 -11.34 10.41 -4.13
CA GLU A 126 -11.47 9.56 -2.94
C GLU A 126 -12.75 9.90 -2.18
N ASP A 127 -13.57 8.88 -1.95
CA ASP A 127 -14.75 8.95 -1.11
C ASP A 127 -14.51 8.23 0.21
N LEU A 128 -14.93 8.84 1.30
CA LEU A 128 -14.83 8.35 2.66
C LEU A 128 -16.23 8.16 3.25
N ASP A 129 -16.69 6.91 3.31
CA ASP A 129 -17.98 6.57 3.90
C ASP A 129 -17.79 6.06 5.32
N VAL A 130 -18.24 6.83 6.31
CA VAL A 130 -18.16 6.47 7.73
C VAL A 130 -19.52 5.98 8.21
N THR A 131 -19.53 4.77 8.78
CA THR A 131 -20.73 4.15 9.37
C THR A 131 -20.52 3.93 10.86
N ASN A 132 -21.50 4.34 11.67
CA ASN A 132 -21.55 3.99 13.08
C ASN A 132 -22.42 2.72 13.26
N ASN A 133 -21.79 1.60 13.59
CA ASN A 133 -22.45 0.32 13.86
C ASN A 133 -22.85 0.17 15.34
N GLY A 134 -22.54 1.16 16.18
CA GLY A 134 -22.88 1.17 17.58
C GLY A 134 -24.30 1.73 17.85
N MET A 135 -24.78 1.48 19.07
CA MET A 135 -26.11 1.93 19.50
C MET A 135 -26.13 3.38 20.00
N ARG A 136 -24.96 3.99 20.18
CA ARG A 136 -24.83 5.34 20.74
C ARG A 136 -24.27 6.29 19.69
N ARG A 137 -24.71 7.54 19.74
CA ARG A 137 -24.08 8.62 18.97
C ARG A 137 -22.66 8.85 19.51
N VAL A 138 -21.69 8.93 18.61
CA VAL A 138 -20.29 9.20 18.93
C VAL A 138 -19.78 10.38 18.10
N GLY A 139 -18.83 11.13 18.64
CA GLY A 139 -18.13 12.19 17.94
C GLY A 139 -16.63 11.94 17.97
N PHE A 140 -15.96 12.18 16.86
CA PHE A 140 -14.50 12.11 16.73
C PHE A 140 -14.04 13.04 15.61
N GLN A 141 -12.75 13.35 15.59
CA GLN A 141 -12.11 14.11 14.53
C GLN A 141 -11.51 13.15 13.52
N LEU A 142 -11.91 13.29 12.25
CA LEU A 142 -11.27 12.60 11.13
C LEU A 142 -10.13 13.49 10.63
N GLU A 143 -8.92 12.93 10.60
CA GLU A 143 -7.70 13.64 10.24
C GLU A 143 -7.09 13.02 8.99
N MET A 144 -6.61 13.87 8.07
CA MET A 144 -5.87 13.44 6.88
C MET A 144 -4.49 14.08 6.91
N ALA A 145 -3.46 13.24 6.85
CA ALA A 145 -2.07 13.67 6.72
C ALA A 145 -1.58 13.42 5.29
N LEU A 146 -1.01 14.46 4.68
CA LEU A 146 -0.53 14.44 3.31
C LEU A 146 0.91 14.95 3.22
N ARG A 147 1.74 14.31 2.40
CA ARG A 147 3.09 14.76 2.07
C ARG A 147 3.32 14.64 0.57
N CYS A 148 3.95 15.67 0.01
CA CYS A 148 4.42 15.71 -1.38
C CYS A 148 5.95 15.87 -1.39
N ASP A 149 6.66 15.17 -2.27
CA ASP A 149 8.10 15.30 -2.40
C ASP A 149 8.57 15.63 -3.83
N PHE A 150 7.72 15.38 -4.82
CA PHE A 150 8.00 15.59 -6.25
C PHE A 150 9.29 14.91 -6.73
N ALA A 151 9.59 13.76 -6.11
CA ALA A 151 10.76 12.99 -6.45
C ALA A 151 10.58 12.24 -7.77
N ASP A 152 11.64 12.16 -8.55
CA ASP A 152 11.71 11.30 -9.74
C ASP A 152 11.66 9.82 -9.33
N ILE A 153 11.10 8.96 -10.20
CA ILE A 153 10.95 7.53 -9.93
C ILE A 153 12.30 6.83 -9.67
N PHE A 154 13.38 7.28 -10.30
CA PHE A 154 14.72 6.72 -10.06
C PHE A 154 15.29 7.16 -8.72
N GLU A 155 15.02 8.39 -8.28
CA GLU A 155 15.37 8.88 -6.94
C GLU A 155 14.62 8.08 -5.87
N VAL A 156 13.33 7.79 -6.09
CA VAL A 156 12.52 6.97 -5.19
C VAL A 156 13.08 5.54 -5.08
N LYS A 157 13.35 4.89 -6.22
CA LYS A 157 13.88 3.53 -6.27
C LYS A 157 15.27 3.39 -5.67
N SER A 158 16.12 4.39 -5.85
CA SER A 158 17.47 4.40 -5.26
C SER A 158 17.48 4.83 -3.80
N ASN A 159 16.34 5.23 -3.26
CA ASN A 159 16.19 5.85 -1.94
C ASN A 159 17.15 7.04 -1.72
N ASN A 160 17.45 7.75 -2.80
CA ASN A 160 18.34 8.91 -2.82
C ASN A 160 17.62 10.10 -3.45
N ILE A 161 16.78 10.75 -2.65
CA ILE A 161 15.97 11.89 -3.08
C ILE A 161 16.82 13.17 -2.99
N ILE A 162 17.19 13.72 -4.14
CA ILE A 162 17.96 14.96 -4.26
C ILE A 162 16.97 16.10 -4.46
N ARG A 163 16.69 16.84 -3.41
CA ARG A 163 15.81 18.00 -3.48
C ARG A 163 16.52 19.15 -4.23
N ARG A 164 16.13 19.38 -5.48
CA ARG A 164 16.69 20.41 -6.35
C ARG A 164 15.91 21.73 -6.33
N GLY A 165 14.77 21.77 -5.66
CA GLY A 165 13.88 22.91 -5.65
C GLY A 165 13.19 23.13 -4.31
N HIS A 166 12.30 24.11 -4.30
CA HIS A 166 11.51 24.49 -3.13
C HIS A 166 10.09 23.96 -3.23
N ILE A 167 9.62 23.35 -2.13
CA ILE A 167 8.24 22.90 -1.98
C ILE A 167 7.54 23.90 -1.05
N ASP A 168 6.44 24.45 -1.53
CA ASP A 168 5.58 25.36 -0.79
C ASP A 168 4.17 24.75 -0.65
N THR A 169 3.61 24.79 0.55
CA THR A 169 2.27 24.26 0.83
C THR A 169 1.43 25.33 1.51
N THR A 170 0.28 25.63 0.93
CA THR A 170 -0.64 26.67 1.42
C THR A 170 -2.06 26.13 1.52
N TRP A 171 -2.77 26.50 2.58
CA TRP A 171 -4.19 26.23 2.76
C TRP A 171 -5.04 27.44 2.40
N SER A 172 -6.06 27.23 1.58
CA SER A 172 -7.06 28.25 1.25
C SER A 172 -8.39 27.91 1.91
N GLN A 173 -8.73 28.64 2.98
CA GLN A 173 -10.03 28.48 3.67
C GLN A 173 -11.22 28.77 2.73
N ALA A 174 -11.10 29.79 1.89
CA ALA A 174 -12.18 30.17 0.96
C ALA A 174 -12.48 29.13 -0.12
N ARG A 175 -11.46 28.36 -0.50
CA ARG A 175 -11.57 27.30 -1.52
C ARG A 175 -11.61 25.90 -0.89
N GLN A 176 -11.37 25.79 0.42
CA GLN A 176 -11.16 24.53 1.13
C GLN A 176 -10.15 23.64 0.41
N GLN A 177 -9.03 24.22 0.02
CA GLN A 177 -8.04 23.61 -0.83
C GLN A 177 -6.65 23.71 -0.19
N LEU A 178 -5.99 22.56 -0.04
CA LEU A 178 -4.55 22.50 0.20
C LEU A 178 -3.84 22.47 -1.14
N ARG A 179 -2.93 23.43 -1.34
CA ARG A 179 -2.11 23.51 -2.56
C ARG A 179 -0.66 23.30 -2.20
N THR A 180 -0.04 22.30 -2.80
CA THR A 180 1.40 22.09 -2.76
C THR A 180 1.99 22.34 -4.13
N SER A 181 3.03 23.14 -4.21
CA SER A 181 3.74 23.48 -5.44
C SER A 181 5.23 23.23 -5.28
N TYR A 182 5.84 22.80 -6.36
CA TYR A 182 7.28 22.59 -6.47
C TYR A 182 7.84 23.58 -7.50
N ARG A 183 8.92 24.26 -7.14
CA ARG A 183 9.65 25.15 -8.05
C ARG A 183 11.10 24.70 -8.11
N ASN A 184 11.55 24.29 -9.28
CA ASN A 184 12.96 24.03 -9.52
C ASN A 184 13.64 25.39 -9.75
N GLY A 185 14.64 25.72 -8.94
CA GLY A 185 15.17 27.09 -8.85
C GLY A 185 16.06 27.54 -10.00
N ASP A 186 16.47 26.65 -10.92
CA ASP A 186 17.57 26.93 -11.85
C ASP A 186 17.25 26.65 -13.34
N PHE A 187 15.97 26.68 -13.73
CA PHE A 187 15.58 26.61 -15.16
C PHE A 187 14.44 27.54 -15.50
#